data_ba6cae36fcde203f9d703e7c6a806aa9
#
_entry.id   ba6cae36fcde203f9d703e7c6a806aa9
#
_cell.length_a   1.000
_cell.length_b   1.000
_cell.length_c   1.000
_cell.angle_alpha   90.00
_cell.angle_beta   90.00
_cell.angle_gamma   90.00
#
_symmetry.space_group_name_H-M   'P 1'
#
loop_
_entity.id
_entity.type
_entity.pdbx_description
1 polymer ?
#
loop_
_entity_poly.entity_id
_entity_poly.type
_entity_poly.pdbx_seq_one_letter_code
_entity_poly.pdbx_strand_id
1 'polypeptide(L)'
;MVYLPPGYEGSSARRYPVLYLQDGQNLFDPATAFLGNDWHADTTADDLIRQGRIEPLLVVGIYNTGVRRISEYTPTRDRRLRKGGKAERYAQMLAREVKPFIDHEYRTRKGAADTGVGGSSLGAMVSLVTGLIYPRVFGKLALLSPSVWWDERSILRLIEARAPRRRPRIWLDTGTAEGNHPDETVADARRMREVLAANGWREDSELHYEEAPGHAHNEQAWAERFGRVLEYLFPRGAA
;
A
#
# COMPACT_ATOMS: atom_id res chain seq x y z
N MET A 1 1.54 2.05 -15.05
CA MET A 1 0.37 2.89 -15.38
C MET A 1 0.32 4.04 -14.41
N VAL A 2 -0.09 5.24 -14.84
CA VAL A 2 -0.14 6.42 -13.95
C VAL A 2 -1.49 7.12 -14.14
N TYR A 3 -2.22 7.27 -13.03
CA TYR A 3 -3.38 8.14 -12.95
C TYR A 3 -2.93 9.56 -12.62
N LEU A 4 -3.48 10.54 -13.36
CA LEU A 4 -3.26 11.97 -13.16
C LEU A 4 -4.54 12.62 -12.65
N PRO A 5 -4.48 13.45 -11.58
CA PRO A 5 -5.67 14.02 -10.97
C PRO A 5 -6.35 15.09 -11.86
N PRO A 6 -7.64 15.39 -11.63
CA PRO A 6 -8.31 16.47 -12.30
C PRO A 6 -7.54 17.79 -12.20
N GLY A 7 -7.43 18.49 -13.34
CA GLY A 7 -6.70 19.76 -13.42
C GLY A 7 -5.17 19.61 -13.48
N TYR A 8 -4.63 18.39 -13.65
CA TYR A 8 -3.20 18.20 -13.79
C TYR A 8 -2.63 19.05 -14.95
N GLU A 9 -3.20 19.02 -16.14
CA GLU A 9 -2.72 19.79 -17.30
C GLU A 9 -2.89 21.30 -17.14
N GLY A 10 -3.83 21.74 -16.29
CA GLY A 10 -4.16 23.18 -16.12
C GLY A 10 -3.12 24.00 -15.34
N SER A 11 -2.08 23.38 -14.77
CA SER A 11 -1.05 24.11 -14.01
C SER A 11 0.31 23.43 -14.08
N SER A 12 1.25 24.08 -14.77
CA SER A 12 2.63 23.61 -14.87
C SER A 12 3.44 23.76 -13.56
N ALA A 13 3.01 24.65 -12.67
CA ALA A 13 3.71 24.94 -11.40
C ALA A 13 3.30 23.99 -10.27
N ARG A 14 2.08 23.44 -10.29
CA ARG A 14 1.56 22.61 -9.20
C ARG A 14 2.28 21.26 -9.17
N ARG A 15 2.63 20.82 -7.95
CA ARG A 15 3.22 19.51 -7.68
C ARG A 15 2.35 18.71 -6.74
N TYR A 16 2.36 17.41 -6.92
CA TYR A 16 1.37 16.50 -6.32
C TYR A 16 2.05 15.42 -5.49
N PRO A 17 1.43 14.95 -4.41
CA PRO A 17 1.85 13.73 -3.73
C PRO A 17 1.64 12.52 -4.65
N VAL A 18 2.30 11.42 -4.33
CA VAL A 18 2.26 10.19 -5.14
C VAL A 18 1.99 8.99 -4.26
N LEU A 19 1.04 8.15 -4.67
CA LEU A 19 0.81 6.82 -4.11
C LEU A 19 1.22 5.75 -5.12
N TYR A 20 2.21 4.95 -4.78
CA TYR A 20 2.63 3.77 -5.55
C TYR A 20 1.86 2.56 -5.07
N LEU A 21 1.12 1.89 -5.95
CA LEU A 21 0.32 0.70 -5.61
C LEU A 21 0.84 -0.53 -6.35
N GLN A 22 0.98 -1.60 -5.61
CA GLN A 22 1.35 -2.92 -6.13
C GLN A 22 0.19 -3.51 -6.93
N ASP A 23 0.52 -4.51 -7.77
CA ASP A 23 -0.47 -5.20 -8.63
C ASP A 23 -1.24 -4.22 -9.53
N GLY A 24 -0.50 -3.32 -10.19
CA GLY A 24 -1.02 -2.21 -10.98
C GLY A 24 -2.03 -2.59 -12.06
N GLN A 25 -2.00 -3.83 -12.54
CA GLN A 25 -2.97 -4.37 -13.50
C GLN A 25 -4.40 -4.44 -12.93
N ASN A 26 -4.56 -4.43 -11.60
CA ASN A 26 -5.86 -4.54 -10.93
C ASN A 26 -6.47 -3.18 -10.51
N LEU A 27 -5.89 -2.05 -10.89
CA LEU A 27 -6.24 -0.77 -10.27
C LEU A 27 -7.27 0.06 -11.04
N PHE A 28 -7.25 0.01 -12.39
CA PHE A 28 -7.92 1.02 -13.22
C PHE A 28 -8.75 0.46 -14.37
N ASP A 29 -8.63 -0.81 -14.71
CA ASP A 29 -9.28 -1.40 -15.89
C ASP A 29 -9.63 -2.86 -15.61
N PRO A 30 -10.94 -3.21 -15.62
CA PRO A 30 -11.37 -4.58 -15.41
C PRO A 30 -10.85 -5.55 -16.49
N ALA A 31 -10.51 -5.05 -17.68
CA ALA A 31 -9.95 -5.88 -18.74
C ALA A 31 -8.54 -6.41 -18.43
N THR A 32 -7.77 -5.71 -17.58
CA THR A 32 -6.44 -6.14 -17.13
C THR A 32 -6.45 -6.78 -15.76
N ALA A 33 -7.52 -6.55 -14.99
CA ALA A 33 -7.64 -6.96 -13.62
C ALA A 33 -7.86 -8.46 -13.43
N PHE A 34 -7.41 -8.98 -12.29
CA PHE A 34 -7.64 -10.36 -11.90
C PHE A 34 -9.14 -10.64 -11.78
N LEU A 35 -9.62 -11.67 -12.48
CA LEU A 35 -11.04 -12.05 -12.57
C LEU A 35 -11.98 -10.92 -13.04
N GLY A 36 -11.46 -9.91 -13.73
CA GLY A 36 -12.28 -8.83 -14.27
C GLY A 36 -12.79 -7.82 -13.23
N ASN A 37 -12.22 -7.80 -12.03
CA ASN A 37 -12.58 -6.86 -10.98
C ASN A 37 -11.38 -5.95 -10.67
N ASP A 38 -11.50 -4.67 -10.97
CA ASP A 38 -10.49 -3.68 -10.62
C ASP A 38 -10.86 -2.89 -9.36
N TRP A 39 -9.91 -2.09 -8.86
CA TRP A 39 -10.12 -1.29 -7.64
C TRP A 39 -10.86 0.02 -7.88
N HIS A 40 -11.13 0.38 -9.13
CA HIS A 40 -11.67 1.70 -9.48
C HIS A 40 -10.87 2.84 -8.82
N ALA A 41 -9.54 2.69 -8.77
CA ALA A 41 -8.69 3.58 -8.00
C ALA A 41 -8.65 5.01 -8.57
N ASP A 42 -8.78 5.16 -9.87
CA ASP A 42 -8.88 6.43 -10.59
C ASP A 42 -10.22 7.14 -10.30
N THR A 43 -11.34 6.45 -10.46
CA THR A 43 -12.67 7.01 -10.23
C THR A 43 -12.88 7.36 -8.76
N THR A 44 -12.43 6.51 -7.84
CA THR A 44 -12.45 6.79 -6.40
C THR A 44 -11.63 8.04 -6.05
N ALA A 45 -10.41 8.15 -6.60
CA ALA A 45 -9.58 9.35 -6.39
C ALA A 45 -10.21 10.60 -7.00
N ASP A 46 -10.75 10.53 -8.22
CA ASP A 46 -11.43 11.62 -8.90
C ASP A 46 -12.60 12.17 -8.06
N ASP A 47 -13.46 11.27 -7.59
CA ASP A 47 -14.64 11.64 -6.80
C ASP A 47 -14.26 12.32 -5.48
N LEU A 48 -13.29 11.75 -4.75
CA LEU A 48 -12.84 12.33 -3.49
C LEU A 48 -12.14 13.68 -3.68
N ILE A 49 -11.38 13.85 -4.77
CA ILE A 49 -10.73 15.12 -5.13
C ILE A 49 -11.79 16.17 -5.46
N ARG A 50 -12.80 15.84 -6.28
CA ARG A 50 -13.90 16.76 -6.65
C ARG A 50 -14.76 17.15 -5.45
N GLN A 51 -14.98 16.24 -4.52
CA GLN A 51 -15.67 16.49 -3.25
C GLN A 51 -14.80 17.28 -2.26
N GLY A 52 -13.51 17.48 -2.53
CA GLY A 52 -12.59 18.17 -1.66
C GLY A 52 -12.23 17.41 -0.38
N ARG A 53 -12.40 16.10 -0.36
CA ARG A 53 -12.11 15.22 0.80
C ARG A 53 -10.62 14.87 0.88
N ILE A 54 -9.97 14.76 -0.26
CA ILE A 54 -8.52 14.50 -0.36
C ILE A 54 -7.82 15.59 -1.19
N GLU A 55 -6.51 15.71 -1.02
CA GLU A 55 -5.71 16.52 -1.93
C GLU A 55 -5.51 15.79 -3.27
N PRO A 56 -5.45 16.52 -4.40
CA PRO A 56 -5.11 15.92 -5.67
C PRO A 56 -3.74 15.23 -5.64
N LEU A 57 -3.70 13.95 -6.05
CA LEU A 57 -2.50 13.11 -6.04
C LEU A 57 -2.35 12.29 -7.32
N LEU A 58 -1.15 11.84 -7.61
CA LEU A 58 -0.89 10.81 -8.63
C LEU A 58 -1.02 9.43 -7.99
N VAL A 59 -1.59 8.47 -8.74
CA VAL A 59 -1.54 7.06 -8.38
C VAL A 59 -0.73 6.31 -9.44
N VAL A 60 0.33 5.64 -9.00
CA VAL A 60 1.24 4.88 -9.86
C VAL A 60 1.01 3.39 -9.65
N GLY A 61 0.38 2.73 -10.58
CA GLY A 61 0.18 1.29 -10.59
C GLY A 61 1.41 0.55 -11.13
N ILE A 62 1.98 -0.31 -10.30
CA ILE A 62 3.16 -1.13 -10.65
C ILE A 62 2.69 -2.54 -10.92
N TYR A 63 2.77 -2.96 -12.18
CA TYR A 63 2.40 -4.32 -12.58
C TYR A 63 3.31 -5.34 -11.93
N ASN A 64 2.75 -6.41 -11.43
CA ASN A 64 3.55 -7.53 -10.96
C ASN A 64 4.12 -8.33 -12.15
N THR A 65 5.13 -9.13 -11.86
CA THR A 65 5.84 -9.94 -12.88
C THR A 65 5.26 -11.34 -13.05
N GLY A 66 4.00 -11.57 -12.65
CA GLY A 66 3.34 -12.87 -12.73
C GLY A 66 4.02 -13.92 -11.85
N VAL A 67 4.67 -14.89 -12.46
CA VAL A 67 5.28 -16.04 -11.75
C VAL A 67 6.30 -15.67 -10.68
N ARG A 68 6.91 -14.51 -10.76
CA ARG A 68 7.88 -14.03 -9.75
C ARG A 68 7.24 -13.23 -8.62
N ARG A 69 5.96 -12.85 -8.73
CA ARG A 69 5.25 -12.01 -7.75
C ARG A 69 5.47 -12.48 -6.31
N ILE A 70 5.26 -13.77 -6.03
CA ILE A 70 5.46 -14.34 -4.69
C ILE A 70 6.89 -14.09 -4.21
N SER A 71 7.89 -14.34 -5.06
CA SER A 71 9.29 -14.15 -4.69
C SER A 71 9.65 -12.69 -4.43
N GLU A 72 9.12 -11.78 -5.25
CA GLU A 72 9.41 -10.35 -5.18
C GLU A 72 8.65 -9.64 -4.06
N TYR A 73 7.49 -10.17 -3.64
CA TYR A 73 6.62 -9.50 -2.67
C TYR A 73 6.78 -10.02 -1.22
N THR A 74 7.61 -11.02 -0.99
CA THR A 74 7.76 -11.61 0.34
C THR A 74 9.16 -11.41 0.92
N PRO A 75 9.27 -11.14 2.26
CA PRO A 75 10.53 -10.78 2.89
C PRO A 75 11.50 -11.97 3.02
N THR A 76 10.95 -13.17 3.22
CA THR A 76 11.71 -14.39 3.49
C THR A 76 11.37 -15.48 2.49
N ARG A 77 12.25 -16.47 2.38
CA ARG A 77 11.99 -17.68 1.59
C ARG A 77 11.25 -18.69 2.47
N ASP A 78 10.00 -18.93 2.17
CA ASP A 78 9.24 -20.01 2.81
C ASP A 78 9.84 -21.38 2.46
N ARG A 79 10.12 -22.18 3.48
CA ARG A 79 10.79 -23.48 3.32
C ARG A 79 9.88 -24.53 2.69
N ARG A 80 8.57 -24.48 2.95
CA ARG A 80 7.58 -25.42 2.43
C ARG A 80 7.28 -25.15 0.96
N LEU A 81 7.03 -23.89 0.63
CA LEU A 81 6.74 -23.45 -0.74
C LEU A 81 8.00 -23.29 -1.59
N ARG A 82 9.18 -23.22 -0.97
CA ARG A 82 10.49 -23.00 -1.61
C ARG A 82 10.53 -21.73 -2.47
N LYS A 83 9.71 -20.72 -2.16
CA LYS A 83 9.55 -19.44 -2.86
C LYS A 83 9.77 -18.28 -1.89
N GLY A 84 9.95 -17.06 -2.42
CA GLY A 84 10.05 -15.84 -1.61
C GLY A 84 11.46 -15.31 -1.40
N GLY A 85 11.56 -14.25 -0.57
CA GLY A 85 12.82 -13.70 -0.06
C GLY A 85 13.47 -12.62 -0.91
N LYS A 86 12.72 -11.95 -1.83
CA LYS A 86 13.28 -10.88 -2.69
C LYS A 86 12.66 -9.50 -2.45
N ALA A 87 11.85 -9.34 -1.40
CA ALA A 87 11.16 -8.07 -1.14
C ALA A 87 12.13 -6.90 -0.92
N GLU A 88 13.29 -7.11 -0.29
CA GLU A 88 14.30 -6.04 -0.14
C GLU A 88 14.84 -5.56 -1.49
N ARG A 89 15.09 -6.48 -2.42
CA ARG A 89 15.56 -6.12 -3.77
C ARG A 89 14.46 -5.38 -4.55
N TYR A 90 13.21 -5.81 -4.40
CA TYR A 90 12.07 -5.12 -4.99
C TYR A 90 11.91 -3.70 -4.41
N ALA A 91 12.00 -3.55 -3.09
CA ALA A 91 11.98 -2.24 -2.43
C ALA A 91 13.12 -1.32 -2.91
N GLN A 92 14.31 -1.88 -3.16
CA GLN A 92 15.44 -1.13 -3.72
C GLN A 92 15.12 -0.61 -5.12
N MET A 93 14.55 -1.44 -6.00
CA MET A 93 14.11 -1.04 -7.35
C MET A 93 13.08 0.10 -7.26
N LEU A 94 12.05 -0.02 -6.40
CA LEU A 94 11.07 1.05 -6.19
C LEU A 94 11.70 2.36 -5.76
N ALA A 95 12.60 2.32 -4.77
CA ALA A 95 13.18 3.51 -4.18
C ALA A 95 14.24 4.18 -5.06
N ARG A 96 14.98 3.41 -5.86
CA ARG A 96 16.17 3.91 -6.58
C ARG A 96 16.00 4.00 -8.10
N GLU A 97 14.96 3.36 -8.65
CA GLU A 97 14.71 3.34 -10.09
C GLU A 97 13.32 3.90 -10.42
N VAL A 98 12.25 3.26 -9.91
CA VAL A 98 10.87 3.66 -10.27
C VAL A 98 10.54 5.05 -9.75
N LYS A 99 10.79 5.33 -8.46
CA LYS A 99 10.46 6.65 -7.89
C LYS A 99 11.25 7.79 -8.55
N PRO A 100 12.58 7.72 -8.74
CA PRO A 100 13.31 8.75 -9.47
C PRO A 100 12.80 8.97 -10.91
N PHE A 101 12.43 7.90 -11.62
CA PHE A 101 11.82 7.99 -12.94
C PHE A 101 10.49 8.77 -12.90
N ILE A 102 9.57 8.42 -11.99
CA ILE A 102 8.30 9.14 -11.83
C ILE A 102 8.52 10.59 -11.43
N ASP A 103 9.48 10.86 -10.54
CA ASP A 103 9.84 12.22 -10.12
C ASP A 103 10.47 13.08 -11.23
N HIS A 104 11.01 12.44 -12.26
CA HIS A 104 11.52 13.11 -13.46
C HIS A 104 10.42 13.40 -14.48
N GLU A 105 9.57 12.41 -14.75
CA GLU A 105 8.54 12.49 -15.78
C GLU A 105 7.31 13.31 -15.36
N TYR A 106 6.99 13.33 -14.05
CA TYR A 106 5.76 13.94 -13.55
C TYR A 106 6.03 15.01 -12.49
N ARG A 107 5.06 15.91 -12.33
CA ARG A 107 5.11 17.00 -11.34
C ARG A 107 4.83 16.50 -9.93
N THR A 108 5.79 15.87 -9.32
CA THR A 108 5.67 15.26 -7.98
C THR A 108 6.22 16.14 -6.86
N ARG A 109 5.66 15.99 -5.66
CA ARG A 109 6.31 16.38 -4.41
C ARG A 109 7.17 15.21 -3.94
N LYS A 110 8.50 15.43 -3.89
CA LYS A 110 9.49 14.35 -3.75
C LYS A 110 9.71 13.87 -2.31
N GLY A 111 9.17 14.60 -1.32
CA GLY A 111 9.38 14.31 0.09
C GLY A 111 8.67 13.04 0.57
N ALA A 112 9.22 12.40 1.61
CA ALA A 112 8.60 11.20 2.17
C ALA A 112 7.16 11.43 2.69
N ALA A 113 6.90 12.63 3.24
CA ALA A 113 5.55 13.01 3.70
C ALA A 113 4.49 13.02 2.58
N ASP A 114 4.94 13.16 1.32
CA ASP A 114 4.11 13.23 0.12
C ASP A 114 4.17 11.94 -0.72
N THR A 115 4.90 10.92 -0.27
CA THR A 115 5.13 9.69 -1.01
C THR A 115 4.59 8.51 -0.24
N GLY A 116 3.59 7.83 -0.81
CA GLY A 116 3.02 6.61 -0.27
C GLY A 116 3.37 5.38 -1.11
N VAL A 117 3.35 4.21 -0.47
CA VAL A 117 3.40 2.90 -1.14
C VAL A 117 2.38 1.98 -0.49
N GLY A 118 1.73 1.13 -1.28
CA GLY A 118 0.68 0.27 -0.77
C GLY A 118 0.29 -0.86 -1.70
N GLY A 119 -0.67 -1.63 -1.27
CA GLY A 119 -1.27 -2.74 -2.00
C GLY A 119 -2.01 -3.68 -1.07
N SER A 120 -2.52 -4.76 -1.62
CA SER A 120 -3.24 -5.79 -0.87
C SER A 120 -2.47 -7.09 -0.76
N SER A 121 -2.81 -7.92 0.22
CA SER A 121 -2.28 -9.27 0.35
C SER A 121 -0.73 -9.28 0.41
N LEU A 122 -0.05 -9.98 -0.49
CA LEU A 122 1.42 -9.93 -0.62
C LEU A 122 1.92 -8.54 -1.05
N GLY A 123 1.09 -7.75 -1.77
CA GLY A 123 1.40 -6.36 -2.12
C GLY A 123 1.51 -5.46 -0.90
N ALA A 124 0.68 -5.69 0.13
CA ALA A 124 0.79 -5.02 1.43
C ALA A 124 2.09 -5.42 2.14
N MET A 125 2.49 -6.70 2.05
CA MET A 125 3.74 -7.20 2.64
C MET A 125 4.97 -6.49 2.08
N VAL A 126 5.13 -6.43 0.76
CA VAL A 126 6.28 -5.75 0.13
C VAL A 126 6.25 -4.24 0.36
N SER A 127 5.06 -3.65 0.46
CA SER A 127 4.89 -2.23 0.79
C SER A 127 5.35 -1.91 2.21
N LEU A 128 5.05 -2.78 3.19
CA LEU A 128 5.59 -2.65 4.54
C LEU A 128 7.11 -2.79 4.54
N VAL A 129 7.67 -3.81 3.90
CA VAL A 129 9.13 -3.99 3.76
C VAL A 129 9.77 -2.72 3.18
N THR A 130 9.15 -2.15 2.14
CA THR A 130 9.62 -0.91 1.51
C THR A 130 9.64 0.27 2.47
N GLY A 131 8.58 0.46 3.25
CA GLY A 131 8.49 1.53 4.24
C GLY A 131 9.48 1.36 5.41
N LEU A 132 9.74 0.13 5.84
CA LEU A 132 10.72 -0.16 6.89
C LEU A 132 12.17 0.13 6.44
N ILE A 133 12.50 -0.18 5.19
CA ILE A 133 13.87 -0.03 4.66
C ILE A 133 14.12 1.40 4.15
N TYR A 134 13.11 2.03 3.53
CA TYR A 134 13.22 3.36 2.92
C TYR A 134 12.26 4.41 3.53
N PRO A 135 12.24 4.60 4.88
CA PRO A 135 11.29 5.50 5.55
C PRO A 135 11.53 6.99 5.25
N ARG A 136 12.69 7.31 4.67
CA ARG A 136 13.01 8.67 4.19
C ARG A 136 12.53 8.92 2.76
N VAL A 137 12.04 7.88 2.09
CA VAL A 137 11.49 7.92 0.73
C VAL A 137 9.97 7.74 0.76
N PHE A 138 9.49 6.73 1.49
CA PHE A 138 8.08 6.39 1.61
C PHE A 138 7.62 6.66 3.06
N GLY A 139 6.87 7.73 3.24
CA GLY A 139 6.37 8.15 4.56
C GLY A 139 4.91 7.78 4.82
N LYS A 140 4.24 7.10 3.87
CA LYS A 140 2.85 6.67 3.98
C LYS A 140 2.71 5.24 3.46
N LEU A 141 2.00 4.38 4.17
CA LEU A 141 1.81 2.98 3.80
C LEU A 141 0.32 2.63 3.79
N ALA A 142 -0.15 2.03 2.69
CA ALA A 142 -1.49 1.47 2.54
C ALA A 142 -1.38 -0.07 2.57
N LEU A 143 -1.74 -0.68 3.68
CA LEU A 143 -1.59 -2.12 3.92
C LEU A 143 -2.98 -2.76 4.03
N LEU A 144 -3.53 -3.20 2.88
CA LEU A 144 -4.86 -3.81 2.83
C LEU A 144 -4.71 -5.34 2.91
N SER A 145 -5.37 -5.95 3.89
CA SER A 145 -5.41 -7.41 4.07
C SER A 145 -4.04 -8.09 3.93
N PRO A 146 -2.99 -7.68 4.67
CA PRO A 146 -1.65 -8.21 4.50
C PRO A 146 -1.56 -9.71 4.76
N SER A 147 -0.80 -10.44 3.94
CA SER A 147 -0.57 -11.89 4.08
C SER A 147 0.39 -12.19 5.24
N VAL A 148 0.00 -11.87 6.47
CA VAL A 148 0.84 -11.99 7.67
C VAL A 148 1.28 -13.43 7.93
N TRP A 149 0.46 -14.42 7.53
CA TRP A 149 0.71 -15.86 7.67
C TRP A 149 2.00 -16.33 6.97
N TRP A 150 2.56 -15.57 6.01
CA TRP A 150 3.73 -15.98 5.23
C TRP A 150 4.92 -16.37 6.11
N ASP A 151 5.51 -17.56 5.82
CA ASP A 151 6.73 -18.08 6.45
C ASP A 151 6.70 -17.89 7.98
N GLU A 152 5.68 -18.50 8.62
CA GLU A 152 5.48 -18.45 10.06
C GLU A 152 5.44 -17.03 10.63
N ARG A 153 4.71 -16.15 9.94
CA ARG A 153 4.57 -14.73 10.32
C ARG A 153 5.90 -13.96 10.36
N SER A 154 6.82 -14.28 9.45
CA SER A 154 8.16 -13.69 9.39
C SER A 154 8.16 -12.16 9.36
N ILE A 155 7.10 -11.53 8.86
CA ILE A 155 6.96 -10.08 8.79
C ILE A 155 6.92 -9.44 10.19
N LEU A 156 6.35 -10.10 11.19
CA LEU A 156 6.29 -9.58 12.56
C LEU A 156 7.70 -9.45 13.13
N ARG A 157 8.53 -10.46 12.96
CA ARG A 157 9.95 -10.42 13.34
C ARG A 157 10.73 -9.35 12.58
N LEU A 158 10.36 -9.10 11.31
CA LEU A 158 10.99 -8.04 10.53
C LEU A 158 10.65 -6.64 11.07
N ILE A 159 9.39 -6.40 11.49
CA ILE A 159 8.99 -5.15 12.13
C ILE A 159 9.85 -4.91 13.39
N GLU A 160 9.95 -5.90 14.28
CA GLU A 160 10.75 -5.82 15.51
C GLU A 160 12.23 -5.52 15.21
N ALA A 161 12.81 -6.17 14.20
CA ALA A 161 14.21 -6.02 13.84
C ALA A 161 14.54 -4.70 13.10
N ARG A 162 13.56 -4.09 12.43
CA ARG A 162 13.79 -3.00 11.48
C ARG A 162 12.92 -1.77 11.70
N ALA A 163 12.22 -1.63 12.85
CA ALA A 163 11.40 -0.46 13.14
C ALA A 163 12.24 0.84 13.02
N PRO A 164 11.92 1.76 12.09
CA PRO A 164 12.72 2.94 11.86
C PRO A 164 12.39 4.03 12.89
N ARG A 165 13.36 4.90 13.21
CA ARG A 165 13.11 6.08 14.07
C ARG A 165 12.10 7.04 13.43
N ARG A 166 12.18 7.26 12.13
CA ARG A 166 11.17 8.00 11.35
C ARG A 166 10.13 7.01 10.84
N ARG A 167 9.00 6.95 11.51
CA ARG A 167 7.91 6.01 11.21
C ARG A 167 7.04 6.54 10.08
N PRO A 168 6.78 5.72 9.04
CA PRO A 168 5.73 6.02 8.07
C PRO A 168 4.36 6.03 8.75
N ARG A 169 3.43 6.85 8.22
CA ARG A 169 2.01 6.78 8.58
C ARG A 169 1.39 5.57 7.90
N ILE A 170 0.70 4.72 8.64
CA ILE A 170 0.20 3.42 8.18
C ILE A 170 -1.33 3.37 8.26
N TRP A 171 -1.97 3.01 7.16
CA TRP A 171 -3.27 2.39 7.14
C TRP A 171 -3.08 0.88 7.11
N LEU A 172 -3.70 0.17 8.05
CA LEU A 172 -3.72 -1.28 8.15
C LEU A 172 -5.17 -1.75 8.25
N ASP A 173 -5.60 -2.66 7.39
CA ASP A 173 -6.94 -3.23 7.49
C ASP A 173 -6.97 -4.73 7.21
N THR A 174 -8.11 -5.34 7.51
CA THR A 174 -8.46 -6.71 7.10
C THR A 174 -9.98 -6.84 6.95
N GLY A 175 -10.44 -7.70 6.06
CA GLY A 175 -11.84 -8.13 6.04
C GLY A 175 -12.11 -9.20 7.07
N THR A 176 -13.35 -9.25 7.61
CA THR A 176 -13.72 -10.28 8.60
C THR A 176 -14.25 -11.58 7.98
N ALA A 177 -14.29 -11.70 6.65
CA ALA A 177 -14.69 -12.88 5.90
C ALA A 177 -13.61 -13.37 4.91
N GLU A 178 -12.33 -13.16 5.24
CA GLU A 178 -11.22 -13.50 4.36
C GLU A 178 -10.78 -14.96 4.48
N GLY A 179 -10.66 -15.64 3.33
CA GLY A 179 -10.14 -17.00 3.24
C GLY A 179 -11.02 -18.07 3.88
N ASN A 180 -10.42 -19.23 4.15
CA ASN A 180 -11.13 -20.37 4.76
C ASN A 180 -11.14 -20.32 6.30
N HIS A 181 -10.29 -19.49 6.91
CA HIS A 181 -10.14 -19.31 8.35
C HIS A 181 -10.13 -17.81 8.69
N PRO A 182 -11.28 -17.12 8.57
CA PRO A 182 -11.34 -15.67 8.75
C PRO A 182 -10.84 -15.19 10.12
N ASP A 183 -11.15 -15.96 11.18
CA ASP A 183 -10.71 -15.63 12.54
C ASP A 183 -9.18 -15.61 12.68
N GLU A 184 -8.48 -16.52 11.98
CA GLU A 184 -7.01 -16.51 11.95
C GLU A 184 -6.47 -15.30 11.20
N THR A 185 -7.11 -14.91 10.09
CA THR A 185 -6.72 -13.74 9.31
C THR A 185 -6.87 -12.46 10.14
N VAL A 186 -7.98 -12.30 10.83
CA VAL A 186 -8.22 -11.18 11.75
C VAL A 186 -7.22 -11.20 12.91
N ALA A 187 -6.97 -12.36 13.52
CA ALA A 187 -5.99 -12.49 14.59
C ALA A 187 -4.58 -12.11 14.14
N ASP A 188 -4.19 -12.49 12.92
CA ASP A 188 -2.90 -12.11 12.33
C ASP A 188 -2.79 -10.60 12.09
N ALA A 189 -3.84 -9.94 11.61
CA ALA A 189 -3.87 -8.50 11.42
C ALA A 189 -3.82 -7.75 12.77
N ARG A 190 -4.56 -8.21 13.79
CA ARG A 190 -4.48 -7.68 15.17
C ARG A 190 -3.07 -7.80 15.72
N ARG A 191 -2.44 -8.97 15.52
CA ARG A 191 -1.07 -9.19 15.97
C ARG A 191 -0.07 -8.25 15.28
N MET A 192 -0.25 -8.00 13.99
CA MET A 192 0.58 -7.02 13.27
C MET A 192 0.40 -5.61 13.84
N ARG A 193 -0.84 -5.16 14.12
CA ARG A 193 -1.13 -3.90 14.80
C ARG A 193 -0.39 -3.80 16.14
N GLU A 194 -0.51 -4.84 17.00
CA GLU A 194 0.14 -4.88 18.31
C GLU A 194 1.67 -4.76 18.19
N VAL A 195 2.29 -5.49 17.25
CA VAL A 195 3.73 -5.44 17.04
C VAL A 195 4.16 -4.06 16.53
N LEU A 196 3.41 -3.43 15.62
CA LEU A 196 3.68 -2.06 15.19
C LEU A 196 3.60 -1.08 16.37
N ALA A 197 2.53 -1.14 17.18
CA ALA A 197 2.35 -0.28 18.35
C ALA A 197 3.48 -0.48 19.38
N ALA A 198 3.84 -1.73 19.69
CA ALA A 198 4.94 -2.06 20.60
C ALA A 198 6.31 -1.53 20.10
N ASN A 199 6.47 -1.36 18.78
CA ASN A 199 7.66 -0.78 18.17
C ASN A 199 7.53 0.73 17.90
N GLY A 200 6.54 1.37 18.53
CA GLY A 200 6.41 2.80 18.73
C GLY A 200 5.58 3.53 17.69
N TRP A 201 4.83 2.86 16.81
CA TRP A 201 3.78 3.53 16.04
C TRP A 201 2.64 3.94 16.97
N ARG A 202 2.31 5.22 16.97
CA ARG A 202 1.21 5.76 17.78
C ARG A 202 -0.11 5.53 17.05
N GLU A 203 -1.01 4.80 17.70
CA GLU A 203 -2.38 4.66 17.22
C GLU A 203 -3.03 6.06 17.08
N ASP A 204 -4.02 6.16 16.22
CA ASP A 204 -4.77 7.37 15.87
C ASP A 204 -3.98 8.46 15.11
N SER A 205 -2.67 8.51 15.21
CA SER A 205 -1.86 9.52 14.52
C SER A 205 -0.93 8.96 13.43
N GLU A 206 -0.28 7.83 13.71
CA GLU A 206 0.68 7.18 12.80
C GLU A 206 0.19 5.81 12.30
N LEU A 207 -0.69 5.15 13.05
CA LEU A 207 -1.26 3.85 12.74
C LEU A 207 -2.78 3.88 12.82
N HIS A 208 -3.45 3.69 11.71
CA HIS A 208 -4.89 3.41 11.67
C HIS A 208 -5.09 1.91 11.44
N TYR A 209 -5.99 1.31 12.21
CA TYR A 209 -6.38 -0.09 12.04
C TYR A 209 -7.88 -0.23 11.88
N GLU A 210 -8.30 -1.07 10.92
CA GLU A 210 -9.72 -1.32 10.67
C GLU A 210 -9.99 -2.80 10.37
N GLU A 211 -11.06 -3.33 10.93
CA GLU A 211 -11.65 -4.62 10.55
C GLU A 211 -12.93 -4.34 9.76
N ALA A 212 -12.98 -4.74 8.50
CA ALA A 212 -14.13 -4.49 7.62
C ALA A 212 -15.13 -5.65 7.70
N PRO A 213 -16.32 -5.45 8.31
CA PRO A 213 -17.28 -6.53 8.53
C PRO A 213 -17.79 -7.13 7.20
N GLY A 214 -17.71 -8.46 7.07
CA GLY A 214 -18.21 -9.21 5.91
C GLY A 214 -17.35 -9.09 4.65
N HIS A 215 -16.29 -8.27 4.64
CA HIS A 215 -15.42 -8.14 3.47
C HIS A 215 -14.53 -9.38 3.30
N ALA A 216 -14.47 -9.86 2.06
CA ALA A 216 -13.65 -10.99 1.63
C ALA A 216 -12.25 -10.54 1.15
N HIS A 217 -11.37 -11.50 0.87
CA HIS A 217 -10.02 -11.28 0.36
C HIS A 217 -10.03 -11.17 -1.18
N ASN A 218 -10.52 -10.06 -1.72
CA ASN A 218 -10.65 -9.84 -3.15
C ASN A 218 -10.63 -8.35 -3.54
N GLU A 219 -10.49 -8.08 -4.82
CA GLU A 219 -10.39 -6.75 -5.41
C GLU A 219 -11.61 -5.88 -5.10
N GLN A 220 -12.83 -6.43 -5.15
CA GLN A 220 -14.04 -5.69 -4.85
C GLN A 220 -14.04 -5.15 -3.41
N ALA A 221 -13.70 -6.00 -2.44
CA ALA A 221 -13.63 -5.61 -1.04
C ALA A 221 -12.54 -4.57 -0.78
N TRP A 222 -11.41 -4.63 -1.49
CA TRP A 222 -10.34 -3.62 -1.40
C TRP A 222 -10.76 -2.31 -2.07
N ALA A 223 -11.45 -2.35 -3.21
CA ALA A 223 -12.03 -1.17 -3.86
C ALA A 223 -12.98 -0.40 -2.92
N GLU A 224 -13.88 -1.10 -2.24
CA GLU A 224 -14.84 -0.52 -1.28
C GLU A 224 -14.16 0.19 -0.09
N ARG A 225 -12.96 -0.24 0.30
CA ARG A 225 -12.18 0.37 1.40
C ARG A 225 -11.23 1.46 0.93
N PHE A 226 -10.86 1.47 -0.35
CA PHE A 226 -9.78 2.31 -0.88
C PHE A 226 -10.02 3.82 -0.65
N GLY A 227 -11.26 4.27 -0.72
CA GLY A 227 -11.59 5.68 -0.46
C GLY A 227 -11.15 6.14 0.94
N ARG A 228 -11.40 5.33 1.98
CA ARG A 228 -10.98 5.64 3.36
C ARG A 228 -9.45 5.63 3.53
N VAL A 229 -8.77 4.74 2.80
CA VAL A 229 -7.29 4.71 2.74
C VAL A 229 -6.74 6.04 2.24
N LEU A 230 -7.31 6.56 1.14
CA LEU A 230 -6.91 7.84 0.57
C LEU A 230 -7.18 9.01 1.52
N GLU A 231 -8.34 9.03 2.17
CA GLU A 231 -8.69 10.09 3.14
C GLU A 231 -7.76 10.11 4.35
N TYR A 232 -7.39 8.94 4.85
CA TYR A 232 -6.46 8.87 5.96
C TYR A 232 -5.05 9.28 5.55
N LEU A 233 -4.55 8.80 4.42
CA LEU A 233 -3.16 9.03 4.01
C LEU A 233 -2.95 10.39 3.31
N PHE A 234 -3.94 10.90 2.59
CA PHE A 234 -3.84 12.13 1.79
C PHE A 234 -5.01 13.09 2.06
N PRO A 235 -5.31 13.41 3.34
CA PRO A 235 -6.39 14.31 3.66
C PRO A 235 -6.15 15.67 3.01
N ARG A 236 -7.22 16.37 2.63
CA ARG A 236 -7.11 17.77 2.24
C ARG A 236 -6.59 18.56 3.46
N GLY A 237 -5.46 19.25 3.29
CA GLY A 237 -4.94 20.11 4.33
C GLY A 237 -6.01 21.14 4.74
N ALA A 238 -6.08 21.47 6.04
CA ALA A 238 -6.85 22.61 6.49
C ALA A 238 -6.36 23.84 5.70
N ALA A 239 -7.29 24.53 5.04
CA ALA A 239 -7.01 25.75 4.28
C ALA A 239 -6.60 26.88 5.21
#